data_3f7dbc5ddbff8c2b1f905e620b781a50
#
_entry.id   3f7dbc5ddbff8c2b1f905e620b781a50
#
_cell.length_a   1.000
_cell.length_b   1.000
_cell.length_c   1.000
_cell.angle_alpha   90.00
_cell.angle_beta   90.00
_cell.angle_gamma   90.00
#
_symmetry.space_group_name_H-M   'P 1'
#
loop_
_entity.id
_entity.type
_entity.pdbx_description
1 polymer ?
#
loop_
_entity_poly.entity_id
_entity_poly.type
_entity_poly.pdbx_seq_one_letter_code
_entity_poly.pdbx_strand_id
1 'polypeptide(L)'
;MFLATLPIDQAVGHILRHNIVDAAGHKVLPKGKRLTDDEVTRLRGLGIAAVRVAVLEPGDVHEDEAARRLAAVVCRPGVTATEAVHSRVNLFAEADGVVEVDGAALLAINTIDGLTIATLPNHALIRRRKRVATIKIIPFALPKALVQQAERIGFEAGGVVGVRPLLPRRVGVLLVASPEARERITRLVLPAIESRVAELGSMVCAVRYVKPDEHEVAEGIAALRADGNDLLITAGETSIMDRDDVTPQGIRLAGGRIEHYGAPVEPGNLLLLAYLEDGTPQGMPIIGAPGCVRSRATNIVDLLLPRLLSGERVTRRDIIELGHGGLLER
;
A
#
# COMPACT_ATOMS: atom_id res chain seq x y z
N MET A 1 12.26 -16.79 27.95
CA MET A 1 11.41 -18.01 27.76
C MET A 1 12.28 -19.18 27.35
N PHE A 2 12.10 -20.36 27.93
CA PHE A 2 12.75 -21.60 27.48
C PHE A 2 11.74 -22.75 27.36
N LEU A 3 12.10 -23.79 26.63
CA LEU A 3 11.26 -24.95 26.40
C LEU A 3 11.67 -26.08 27.34
N ALA A 4 10.70 -26.67 28.03
CA ALA A 4 10.94 -27.76 28.98
C ALA A 4 9.89 -28.87 28.85
N THR A 5 10.25 -30.06 29.33
CA THR A 5 9.28 -31.09 29.64
C THR A 5 9.17 -31.14 31.17
N LEU A 6 7.97 -30.80 31.69
CA LEU A 6 7.74 -30.76 33.13
C LEU A 6 6.80 -31.89 33.55
N PRO A 7 6.99 -32.42 34.77
CA PRO A 7 5.96 -33.22 35.41
C PRO A 7 4.65 -32.46 35.43
N ILE A 8 3.51 -33.16 35.28
CA ILE A 8 2.20 -32.52 35.15
C ILE A 8 1.88 -31.59 36.31
N ASP A 9 2.28 -31.94 37.53
CA ASP A 9 2.05 -31.16 38.75
C ASP A 9 2.84 -29.84 38.80
N GLN A 10 3.86 -29.69 37.96
CA GLN A 10 4.68 -28.48 37.85
C GLN A 10 4.27 -27.64 36.63
N ALA A 11 3.25 -28.06 35.88
CA ALA A 11 2.90 -27.45 34.62
C ALA A 11 1.93 -26.25 34.71
N VAL A 12 1.36 -26.01 35.89
CA VAL A 12 0.44 -24.87 36.13
C VAL A 12 1.12 -23.55 35.79
N GLY A 13 0.41 -22.65 35.05
CA GLY A 13 0.91 -21.35 34.68
C GLY A 13 1.81 -21.31 33.44
N HIS A 14 2.25 -22.47 32.95
CA HIS A 14 3.08 -22.57 31.75
C HIS A 14 2.25 -22.78 30.49
N ILE A 15 2.83 -22.48 29.31
CA ILE A 15 2.16 -22.53 28.02
C ILE A 15 2.40 -23.88 27.36
N LEU A 16 1.31 -24.57 27.00
CA LEU A 16 1.37 -25.86 26.33
C LEU A 16 1.98 -25.74 24.92
N ARG A 17 3.05 -26.51 24.65
CA ARG A 17 3.78 -26.41 23.37
C ARG A 17 3.09 -27.13 22.21
N HIS A 18 2.34 -28.19 22.48
CA HIS A 18 1.68 -29.02 21.47
C HIS A 18 0.22 -29.28 21.86
N ASN A 19 -0.61 -29.58 20.87
CA ASN A 19 -1.95 -30.08 21.16
C ASN A 19 -1.85 -31.35 21.97
N ILE A 20 -2.68 -31.49 22.98
CA ILE A 20 -2.91 -32.77 23.66
C ILE A 20 -4.14 -33.40 23.02
N VAL A 21 -4.00 -34.68 22.70
CA VAL A 21 -5.09 -35.50 22.16
C VAL A 21 -5.36 -36.69 23.09
N ASP A 22 -6.58 -37.17 23.14
CA ASP A 22 -6.95 -38.40 23.85
C ASP A 22 -6.57 -39.66 23.03
N ALA A 23 -6.85 -40.82 23.61
CA ALA A 23 -6.59 -42.12 22.96
C ALA A 23 -7.38 -42.32 21.65
N ALA A 24 -8.47 -41.61 21.44
CA ALA A 24 -9.29 -41.61 20.23
C ALA A 24 -8.83 -40.56 19.18
N GLY A 25 -7.78 -39.76 19.48
CA GLY A 25 -7.27 -38.69 18.61
C GLY A 25 -8.02 -37.38 18.71
N HIS A 26 -8.98 -37.22 19.60
CA HIS A 26 -9.69 -35.96 19.77
C HIS A 26 -8.83 -34.95 20.56
N LYS A 27 -8.85 -33.70 20.14
CA LYS A 27 -8.12 -32.62 20.81
C LYS A 27 -8.71 -32.33 22.18
N VAL A 28 -7.92 -32.54 23.21
CA VAL A 28 -8.26 -32.27 24.62
C VAL A 28 -7.91 -30.83 24.97
N LEU A 29 -6.68 -30.39 24.66
CA LEU A 29 -6.18 -29.05 24.86
C LEU A 29 -5.38 -28.57 23.65
N PRO A 30 -5.53 -27.33 23.21
CA PRO A 30 -4.76 -26.78 22.11
C PRO A 30 -3.37 -26.32 22.56
N LYS A 31 -2.41 -26.32 21.63
CA LYS A 31 -1.13 -25.62 21.80
C LYS A 31 -1.36 -24.13 22.08
N GLY A 32 -0.45 -23.48 22.79
CA GLY A 32 -0.55 -22.07 23.16
C GLY A 32 -1.45 -21.81 24.38
N LYS A 33 -2.10 -22.84 24.91
CA LYS A 33 -2.94 -22.73 26.10
C LYS A 33 -2.06 -22.60 27.33
N ARG A 34 -2.29 -21.56 28.15
CA ARG A 34 -1.73 -21.46 29.50
C ARG A 34 -2.49 -22.41 30.42
N LEU A 35 -1.76 -23.35 31.05
CA LEU A 35 -2.36 -24.39 31.88
C LEU A 35 -2.81 -23.82 33.22
N THR A 36 -4.06 -24.07 33.56
CA THR A 36 -4.67 -23.81 34.88
C THR A 36 -4.63 -25.06 35.75
N ASP A 37 -4.93 -24.94 37.03
CA ASP A 37 -5.05 -26.08 37.96
C ASP A 37 -6.08 -27.11 37.49
N ASP A 38 -7.22 -26.65 36.97
CA ASP A 38 -8.29 -27.53 36.45
C ASP A 38 -7.80 -28.32 35.23
N GLU A 39 -7.06 -27.66 34.32
CA GLU A 39 -6.51 -28.33 33.14
C GLU A 39 -5.44 -29.33 33.48
N VAL A 40 -4.57 -29.03 34.45
CA VAL A 40 -3.58 -29.99 34.98
C VAL A 40 -4.29 -31.18 35.64
N THR A 41 -5.32 -30.95 36.42
CA THR A 41 -6.13 -32.02 37.04
C THR A 41 -6.80 -32.89 35.96
N ARG A 42 -7.37 -32.27 34.91
CA ARG A 42 -7.93 -33.00 33.77
C ARG A 42 -6.90 -33.86 33.05
N LEU A 43 -5.71 -33.30 32.77
CA LEU A 43 -4.61 -34.05 32.10
C LEU A 43 -4.10 -35.21 32.95
N ARG A 44 -4.02 -35.03 34.29
CA ARG A 44 -3.67 -36.12 35.24
C ARG A 44 -4.72 -37.25 35.19
N GLY A 45 -6.00 -36.90 35.12
CA GLY A 45 -7.10 -37.86 34.95
C GLY A 45 -7.03 -38.68 33.66
N LEU A 46 -6.38 -38.16 32.64
CA LEU A 46 -6.11 -38.82 31.36
C LEU A 46 -4.80 -39.66 31.40
N GLY A 47 -4.13 -39.79 32.55
CA GLY A 47 -2.89 -40.54 32.70
C GLY A 47 -1.63 -39.85 32.15
N ILE A 48 -1.69 -38.56 31.89
CA ILE A 48 -0.57 -37.77 31.36
C ILE A 48 0.35 -37.41 32.54
N ALA A 49 1.55 -38.00 32.58
CA ALA A 49 2.51 -37.79 33.66
C ALA A 49 3.38 -36.52 33.46
N ALA A 50 3.62 -36.12 32.21
CA ALA A 50 4.46 -34.97 31.87
C ALA A 50 3.98 -34.28 30.59
N VAL A 51 4.25 -32.98 30.45
CA VAL A 51 3.88 -32.16 29.30
C VAL A 51 5.06 -31.33 28.82
N ARG A 52 5.09 -31.07 27.52
CA ARG A 52 6.03 -30.10 26.92
C ARG A 52 5.46 -28.72 26.98
N VAL A 53 6.14 -27.82 27.64
CA VAL A 53 5.68 -26.42 27.86
C VAL A 53 6.74 -25.41 27.48
N ALA A 54 6.30 -24.19 27.25
CA ALA A 54 7.11 -22.99 27.26
C ALA A 54 7.03 -22.36 28.65
N VAL A 55 8.17 -22.23 29.29
CA VAL A 55 8.35 -21.61 30.61
C VAL A 55 8.67 -20.14 30.39
N LEU A 56 7.81 -19.23 30.87
CA LEU A 56 8.07 -17.80 30.82
C LEU A 56 9.04 -17.40 31.92
N GLU A 57 9.98 -16.54 31.60
CA GLU A 57 10.90 -15.95 32.55
C GLU A 57 10.41 -14.55 33.00
N PRO A 58 10.85 -14.06 34.16
CA PRO A 58 10.54 -12.70 34.56
C PRO A 58 10.95 -11.69 33.49
N GLY A 59 9.99 -10.89 33.00
CA GLY A 59 10.23 -9.92 31.94
C GLY A 59 9.92 -10.42 30.52
N ASP A 60 9.43 -11.64 30.36
CA ASP A 60 8.86 -12.09 29.10
C ASP A 60 7.45 -11.49 28.86
N VAL A 61 7.19 -11.12 27.62
CA VAL A 61 5.90 -10.62 27.14
C VAL A 61 5.22 -11.72 26.33
N HIS A 62 4.00 -12.11 26.71
CA HIS A 62 3.21 -13.12 25.99
C HIS A 62 2.97 -12.72 24.53
N GLU A 63 2.90 -13.71 23.63
CA GLU A 63 2.78 -13.52 22.19
C GLU A 63 1.62 -12.59 21.77
N ASP A 64 0.44 -12.72 22.39
CA ASP A 64 -0.70 -11.87 22.04
C ASP A 64 -0.50 -10.42 22.52
N GLU A 65 0.06 -10.23 23.71
CA GLU A 65 0.39 -8.92 24.23
C GLU A 65 1.51 -8.24 23.39
N ALA A 66 2.53 -8.97 22.99
CA ALA A 66 3.58 -8.48 22.11
C ALA A 66 3.02 -8.08 20.74
N ALA A 67 2.13 -8.91 20.16
CA ALA A 67 1.47 -8.60 18.89
C ALA A 67 0.57 -7.35 18.98
N ARG A 68 -0.19 -7.21 20.07
CA ARG A 68 -1.03 -6.04 20.34
C ARG A 68 -0.18 -4.76 20.46
N ARG A 69 0.89 -4.81 21.23
CA ARG A 69 1.81 -3.68 21.44
C ARG A 69 2.49 -3.27 20.14
N LEU A 70 2.93 -4.25 19.35
CA LEU A 70 3.54 -3.98 18.05
C LEU A 70 2.53 -3.36 17.08
N ALA A 71 1.29 -3.85 17.04
CA ALA A 71 0.25 -3.29 16.18
C ALA A 71 -0.02 -1.80 16.49
N ALA A 72 0.03 -1.41 17.77
CA ALA A 72 -0.21 -0.04 18.20
C ALA A 72 0.79 0.97 17.63
N VAL A 73 2.05 0.55 17.34
CA VAL A 73 3.10 1.41 16.80
C VAL A 73 3.34 1.18 15.30
N VAL A 74 2.80 0.11 14.73
CA VAL A 74 2.94 -0.20 13.29
C VAL A 74 1.87 0.49 12.46
N CYS A 75 0.66 0.66 12.99
CA CYS A 75 -0.45 1.26 12.26
C CYS A 75 -0.22 2.76 12.00
N ARG A 76 -0.33 3.14 10.72
CA ARG A 76 -0.55 4.51 10.24
C ARG A 76 -2.04 4.75 10.00
N PRO A 77 -2.47 5.98 9.69
CA PRO A 77 -3.86 6.25 9.29
C PRO A 77 -4.33 5.36 8.14
N GLY A 78 -5.63 5.09 8.09
CA GLY A 78 -6.30 4.32 7.03
C GLY A 78 -6.26 2.81 7.19
N VAL A 79 -5.75 2.30 8.32
CA VAL A 79 -5.79 0.87 8.65
C VAL A 79 -6.36 0.62 10.04
N THR A 80 -7.15 -0.46 10.16
CA THR A 80 -7.67 -0.96 11.43
C THR A 80 -7.03 -2.29 11.76
N ALA A 81 -6.54 -2.44 13.00
CA ALA A 81 -5.99 -3.68 13.52
C ALA A 81 -7.08 -4.56 14.14
N THR A 82 -7.00 -5.88 13.94
CA THR A 82 -7.82 -6.84 14.69
C THR A 82 -7.30 -6.98 16.12
N GLU A 83 -8.08 -7.62 16.98
CA GLU A 83 -7.55 -8.13 18.24
C GLU A 83 -6.42 -9.13 17.99
N ALA A 84 -5.52 -9.20 18.96
CA ALA A 84 -4.42 -10.16 18.95
C ALA A 84 -4.94 -11.54 19.39
N VAL A 85 -4.86 -12.51 18.49
CA VAL A 85 -5.29 -13.89 18.76
C VAL A 85 -4.25 -14.87 18.18
N HIS A 86 -3.77 -15.79 19.04
CA HIS A 86 -2.76 -16.76 18.66
C HIS A 86 -1.53 -16.10 18.01
N SER A 87 -0.98 -15.12 18.71
CA SER A 87 0.19 -14.33 18.30
C SER A 87 0.03 -13.48 17.04
N ARG A 88 -1.19 -13.30 16.52
CA ARG A 88 -1.44 -12.64 15.22
C ARG A 88 -2.34 -11.43 15.38
N VAL A 89 -1.97 -10.37 14.67
CA VAL A 89 -2.82 -9.20 14.38
C VAL A 89 -2.84 -9.02 12.87
N ASN A 90 -4.03 -8.80 12.29
CA ASN A 90 -4.18 -8.44 10.89
C ASN A 90 -4.57 -6.95 10.78
N LEU A 91 -4.01 -6.26 9.79
CA LEU A 91 -4.35 -4.89 9.47
C LEU A 91 -5.22 -4.87 8.22
N PHE A 92 -6.34 -4.15 8.27
CA PHE A 92 -7.31 -4.03 7.18
C PHE A 92 -7.47 -2.57 6.76
N ALA A 93 -7.65 -2.35 5.45
CA ALA A 93 -7.91 -1.02 4.89
C ALA A 93 -9.27 -0.48 5.33
N GLU A 94 -9.32 0.76 5.79
CA GLU A 94 -10.55 1.48 6.18
C GLU A 94 -11.31 2.03 4.98
N ALA A 95 -10.60 2.31 3.88
CA ALA A 95 -11.14 2.84 2.63
C ALA A 95 -10.43 2.20 1.42
N ASP A 96 -10.98 2.41 0.23
CA ASP A 96 -10.26 2.20 -1.01
C ASP A 96 -9.09 3.20 -1.06
N GLY A 97 -7.89 2.73 -1.39
CA GLY A 97 -6.72 3.60 -1.29
C GLY A 97 -5.44 2.97 -1.80
N VAL A 98 -4.35 3.62 -1.50
CA VAL A 98 -2.99 3.24 -1.84
C VAL A 98 -2.25 2.84 -0.57
N VAL A 99 -1.66 1.66 -0.57
CA VAL A 99 -0.88 1.15 0.57
C VAL A 99 0.39 1.95 0.74
N GLU A 100 0.67 2.37 1.97
CA GLU A 100 1.91 3.04 2.37
C GLU A 100 2.71 2.14 3.30
N VAL A 101 3.96 1.88 2.95
CA VAL A 101 4.88 1.07 3.77
C VAL A 101 6.20 1.80 3.95
N ASP A 102 6.60 2.01 5.19
CA ASP A 102 7.97 2.40 5.50
C ASP A 102 8.88 1.16 5.43
N GLY A 103 9.53 0.97 4.29
CA GLY A 103 10.38 -0.19 4.05
C GLY A 103 11.58 -0.28 5.00
N ALA A 104 12.13 0.84 5.43
CA ALA A 104 13.28 0.87 6.35
C ALA A 104 12.86 0.43 7.76
N ALA A 105 11.78 0.99 8.28
CA ALA A 105 11.23 0.60 9.57
C ALA A 105 10.72 -0.85 9.57
N LEU A 106 10.07 -1.29 8.47
CA LEU A 106 9.64 -2.68 8.29
C LEU A 106 10.82 -3.64 8.34
N LEU A 107 11.90 -3.35 7.62
CA LEU A 107 13.12 -4.14 7.64
C LEU A 107 13.73 -4.19 9.03
N ALA A 108 13.86 -3.05 9.69
CA ALA A 108 14.44 -2.95 11.04
C ALA A 108 13.64 -3.76 12.08
N ILE A 109 12.31 -3.74 12.02
CA ILE A 109 11.48 -4.57 12.92
C ILE A 109 11.61 -6.05 12.57
N ASN A 110 11.60 -6.41 11.29
CA ASN A 110 11.70 -7.81 10.86
C ASN A 110 13.09 -8.43 11.11
N THR A 111 14.13 -7.64 11.41
CA THR A 111 15.44 -8.16 11.87
C THR A 111 15.45 -8.53 13.35
N ILE A 112 14.41 -8.16 14.11
CA ILE A 112 14.29 -8.56 15.52
C ILE A 112 13.78 -10.00 15.59
N ASP A 113 14.56 -10.88 16.20
CA ASP A 113 14.22 -12.30 16.29
C ASP A 113 12.85 -12.54 16.94
N GLY A 114 12.04 -13.33 16.26
CA GLY A 114 10.70 -13.71 16.72
C GLY A 114 9.59 -12.74 16.36
N LEU A 115 9.88 -11.60 15.71
CA LEU A 115 8.89 -10.66 15.18
C LEU A 115 8.81 -10.79 13.65
N THR A 116 7.60 -10.78 13.12
CA THR A 116 7.38 -10.75 11.67
C THR A 116 6.21 -9.87 11.30
N ILE A 117 6.40 -9.02 10.28
CA ILE A 117 5.37 -8.22 9.64
C ILE A 117 5.44 -8.50 8.14
N ALA A 118 4.38 -9.06 7.59
CA ALA A 118 4.21 -9.22 6.14
C ALA A 118 3.19 -8.20 5.64
N THR A 119 3.52 -7.50 4.54
CA THR A 119 2.68 -6.43 3.97
C THR A 119 2.38 -6.69 2.49
N LEU A 120 1.38 -6.00 1.96
CA LEU A 120 1.29 -5.78 0.51
C LEU A 120 2.45 -4.89 0.04
N PRO A 121 2.76 -4.90 -1.27
CA PRO A 121 3.75 -3.98 -1.82
C PRO A 121 3.39 -2.51 -1.52
N ASN A 122 4.42 -1.68 -1.32
CA ASN A 122 4.22 -0.24 -1.24
C ASN A 122 3.57 0.28 -2.53
N HIS A 123 2.66 1.25 -2.42
CA HIS A 123 1.84 1.81 -3.49
C HIS A 123 0.83 0.84 -4.14
N ALA A 124 0.61 -0.36 -3.61
CA ALA A 124 -0.44 -1.24 -4.10
C ALA A 124 -1.83 -0.61 -3.91
N LEU A 125 -2.65 -0.66 -4.96
CA LEU A 125 -4.07 -0.29 -4.86
C LEU A 125 -4.82 -1.34 -4.02
N ILE A 126 -5.57 -0.88 -3.03
CA ILE A 126 -6.31 -1.74 -2.11
C ILE A 126 -7.77 -1.30 -2.01
N ARG A 127 -8.67 -2.27 -1.86
CA ARG A 127 -10.09 -2.02 -1.58
C ARG A 127 -10.37 -2.06 -0.08
N ARG A 128 -11.36 -1.29 0.35
CA ARG A 128 -11.84 -1.26 1.73
C ARG A 128 -12.07 -2.67 2.27
N ARG A 129 -11.72 -2.90 3.55
CA ARG A 129 -11.84 -4.19 4.25
C ARG A 129 -10.95 -5.30 3.71
N LYS A 130 -10.03 -5.02 2.81
CA LYS A 130 -9.00 -6.00 2.42
C LYS A 130 -7.82 -5.92 3.37
N ARG A 131 -7.17 -7.06 3.58
CA ARG A 131 -6.01 -7.17 4.46
C ARG A 131 -4.78 -6.54 3.79
N VAL A 132 -4.15 -5.61 4.53
CA VAL A 132 -2.95 -4.87 4.10
C VAL A 132 -1.68 -5.51 4.63
N ALA A 133 -1.72 -5.96 5.91
CA ALA A 133 -0.59 -6.56 6.56
C ALA A 133 -1.01 -7.60 7.60
N THR A 134 -0.07 -8.42 8.00
CA THR A 134 -0.18 -9.36 9.13
C THR A 134 1.06 -9.25 10.01
N ILE A 135 0.86 -9.02 11.29
CA ILE A 135 1.86 -9.08 12.35
C ILE A 135 1.77 -10.46 12.98
N LYS A 136 2.91 -11.11 13.20
CA LYS A 136 2.97 -12.43 13.84
C LYS A 136 4.17 -12.50 14.78
N ILE A 137 3.92 -12.91 16.02
CA ILE A 137 4.96 -13.28 16.98
C ILE A 137 5.19 -14.78 16.84
N ILE A 138 6.44 -15.19 16.64
CA ILE A 138 6.78 -16.58 16.34
C ILE A 138 6.82 -17.45 17.59
N PRO A 139 7.54 -17.06 18.68
CA PRO A 139 7.52 -17.82 19.94
C PRO A 139 6.29 -17.46 20.79
N PHE A 140 6.01 -18.26 21.82
CA PHE A 140 4.91 -18.00 22.76
C PHE A 140 5.12 -16.75 23.64
N ALA A 141 6.33 -16.29 23.76
CA ALA A 141 6.67 -15.02 24.43
C ALA A 141 8.01 -14.48 23.93
N LEU A 142 8.21 -13.19 24.10
CA LEU A 142 9.45 -12.47 23.75
C LEU A 142 10.01 -11.74 24.98
N PRO A 143 11.33 -11.62 25.09
CA PRO A 143 11.93 -10.69 26.03
C PRO A 143 11.38 -9.27 25.88
N LYS A 144 11.02 -8.62 26.97
CA LYS A 144 10.47 -7.26 26.98
C LYS A 144 11.35 -6.26 26.23
N ALA A 145 12.68 -6.44 26.28
CA ALA A 145 13.62 -5.58 25.58
C ALA A 145 13.44 -5.60 24.05
N LEU A 146 13.16 -6.77 23.44
CA LEU A 146 12.92 -6.90 22.00
C LEU A 146 11.60 -6.24 21.58
N VAL A 147 10.57 -6.41 22.40
CA VAL A 147 9.28 -5.72 22.15
C VAL A 147 9.46 -4.20 22.24
N GLN A 148 10.17 -3.71 23.26
CA GLN A 148 10.46 -2.28 23.39
C GLN A 148 11.34 -1.73 22.26
N GLN A 149 12.26 -2.54 21.72
CA GLN A 149 13.04 -2.15 20.55
C GLN A 149 12.14 -1.95 19.33
N ALA A 150 11.22 -2.87 19.05
CA ALA A 150 10.27 -2.75 17.96
C ALA A 150 9.31 -1.56 18.15
N GLU A 151 8.85 -1.33 19.38
CA GLU A 151 8.02 -0.15 19.71
C GLU A 151 8.74 1.15 19.40
N ARG A 152 10.00 1.29 19.77
CA ARG A 152 10.79 2.49 19.45
C ARG A 152 10.89 2.71 17.94
N ILE A 153 11.24 1.67 17.18
CA ILE A 153 11.35 1.77 15.72
C ILE A 153 10.02 2.26 15.12
N GLY A 154 8.91 1.62 15.48
CA GLY A 154 7.58 1.98 14.97
C GLY A 154 7.17 3.40 15.37
N PHE A 155 7.47 3.80 16.61
CA PHE A 155 7.18 5.15 17.10
C PHE A 155 8.00 6.23 16.39
N GLU A 156 9.31 6.03 16.25
CA GLU A 156 10.23 6.96 15.57
C GLU A 156 9.88 7.12 14.08
N ALA A 157 9.38 6.06 13.44
CA ALA A 157 8.90 6.09 12.05
C ALA A 157 7.51 6.75 11.90
N GLY A 158 6.80 7.04 13.00
CA GLY A 158 5.41 7.51 12.94
C GLY A 158 4.44 6.47 12.37
N GLY A 159 4.73 5.18 12.62
CA GLY A 159 4.05 4.03 12.05
C GLY A 159 4.80 3.41 10.85
N VAL A 160 4.38 2.24 10.44
CA VAL A 160 5.06 1.45 9.38
C VAL A 160 4.14 1.18 8.20
N VAL A 161 2.87 0.89 8.45
CA VAL A 161 1.90 0.48 7.43
C VAL A 161 0.63 1.29 7.55
N GLY A 162 0.20 1.88 6.44
CA GLY A 162 -1.04 2.64 6.34
C GLY A 162 -1.71 2.48 4.99
N VAL A 163 -2.82 3.20 4.82
CA VAL A 163 -3.51 3.34 3.54
C VAL A 163 -3.90 4.80 3.35
N ARG A 164 -3.39 5.42 2.29
CA ARG A 164 -3.84 6.73 1.86
C ARG A 164 -5.11 6.58 1.05
N PRO A 165 -6.25 7.15 1.48
CA PRO A 165 -7.51 6.97 0.80
C PRO A 165 -7.51 7.63 -0.58
N LEU A 166 -8.20 7.03 -1.55
CA LEU A 166 -8.55 7.70 -2.80
C LEU A 166 -9.52 8.85 -2.52
N LEU A 167 -9.24 10.00 -3.11
CA LEU A 167 -10.10 11.18 -3.00
C LEU A 167 -10.91 11.31 -4.29
N PRO A 168 -12.24 11.56 -4.20
CA PRO A 168 -13.03 11.91 -5.39
C PRO A 168 -12.47 13.19 -6.00
N ARG A 169 -11.91 13.09 -7.21
CA ARG A 169 -11.28 14.20 -7.92
C ARG A 169 -11.99 14.50 -9.22
N ARG A 170 -11.98 15.77 -9.62
CA ARG A 170 -12.42 16.25 -10.92
C ARG A 170 -11.23 16.18 -11.88
N VAL A 171 -11.34 15.38 -12.92
CA VAL A 171 -10.26 15.19 -13.90
C VAL A 171 -10.60 15.89 -15.19
N GLY A 172 -9.70 16.73 -15.68
CA GLY A 172 -9.77 17.34 -17.00
C GLY A 172 -8.95 16.55 -18.01
N VAL A 173 -9.46 16.35 -19.22
CA VAL A 173 -8.74 15.67 -20.30
C VAL A 173 -8.49 16.66 -21.43
N LEU A 174 -7.23 16.82 -21.82
CA LEU A 174 -6.81 17.60 -22.98
C LEU A 174 -6.36 16.66 -24.10
N LEU A 175 -7.09 16.65 -25.19
CA LEU A 175 -6.75 15.87 -26.38
C LEU A 175 -6.06 16.75 -27.42
N VAL A 176 -4.79 16.44 -27.71
CA VAL A 176 -3.94 17.19 -28.64
C VAL A 176 -3.91 16.44 -29.96
N ALA A 177 -4.60 16.92 -30.97
CA ALA A 177 -4.73 16.24 -32.24
C ALA A 177 -5.02 17.20 -33.39
N SER A 178 -4.58 16.84 -34.60
CA SER A 178 -5.01 17.49 -35.83
C SER A 178 -6.53 17.30 -36.03
N PRO A 179 -7.20 18.18 -36.77
CA PRO A 179 -8.64 18.05 -37.06
C PRO A 179 -9.01 16.67 -37.61
N GLU A 180 -8.14 16.11 -38.47
CA GLU A 180 -8.33 14.82 -39.13
C GLU A 180 -8.23 13.64 -38.15
N ALA A 181 -7.40 13.76 -37.12
CA ALA A 181 -7.18 12.73 -36.12
C ALA A 181 -8.16 12.80 -34.93
N ARG A 182 -8.84 13.94 -34.75
CA ARG A 182 -9.71 14.25 -33.60
C ARG A 182 -10.69 13.12 -33.26
N GLU A 183 -11.49 12.69 -34.23
CA GLU A 183 -12.51 11.66 -34.00
C GLU A 183 -11.88 10.33 -33.60
N ARG A 184 -10.79 9.96 -34.27
CA ARG A 184 -10.05 8.72 -33.96
C ARG A 184 -9.50 8.74 -32.54
N ILE A 185 -8.88 9.85 -32.11
CA ILE A 185 -8.29 9.97 -30.78
C ILE A 185 -9.38 9.94 -29.72
N THR A 186 -10.50 10.66 -29.91
CA THR A 186 -11.65 10.60 -29.01
C THR A 186 -12.08 9.17 -28.77
N ARG A 187 -12.35 8.43 -29.85
CA ARG A 187 -12.88 7.08 -29.79
C ARG A 187 -11.91 6.07 -29.14
N LEU A 188 -10.61 6.25 -29.34
CA LEU A 188 -9.61 5.28 -28.88
C LEU A 188 -9.07 5.58 -27.47
N VAL A 189 -8.95 6.84 -27.09
CA VAL A 189 -8.24 7.25 -25.87
C VAL A 189 -9.20 7.61 -24.75
N LEU A 190 -10.23 8.40 -25.04
CA LEU A 190 -11.11 8.94 -23.99
C LEU A 190 -11.80 7.86 -23.17
N PRO A 191 -12.42 6.82 -23.74
CA PRO A 191 -13.09 5.79 -22.96
C PRO A 191 -12.14 5.03 -22.03
N ALA A 192 -10.87 4.85 -22.43
CA ALA A 192 -9.87 4.17 -21.63
C ALA A 192 -9.42 5.03 -20.43
N ILE A 193 -9.35 6.34 -20.59
CA ILE A 193 -9.08 7.30 -19.49
C ILE A 193 -10.30 7.36 -18.55
N GLU A 194 -11.50 7.55 -19.08
CA GLU A 194 -12.74 7.63 -18.30
C GLU A 194 -12.94 6.42 -17.42
N SER A 195 -12.71 5.22 -17.97
CA SER A 195 -12.81 3.97 -17.19
C SER A 195 -11.82 3.92 -16.02
N ARG A 196 -10.55 4.26 -16.24
CA ARG A 196 -9.53 4.28 -15.17
C ARG A 196 -9.88 5.28 -14.07
N VAL A 197 -10.31 6.46 -14.46
CA VAL A 197 -10.71 7.52 -13.52
C VAL A 197 -11.93 7.09 -12.70
N ALA A 198 -12.95 6.51 -13.36
CA ALA A 198 -14.17 6.06 -12.70
C ALA A 198 -13.93 4.86 -11.76
N GLU A 199 -13.08 3.91 -12.14
CA GLU A 199 -12.70 2.76 -11.31
C GLU A 199 -12.00 3.16 -10.00
N LEU A 200 -11.42 4.36 -9.97
CA LEU A 200 -10.77 4.96 -8.80
C LEU A 200 -11.67 5.94 -8.03
N GLY A 201 -12.98 5.99 -8.35
CA GLY A 201 -13.95 6.83 -7.66
C GLY A 201 -13.88 8.32 -7.99
N SER A 202 -13.18 8.68 -9.08
CA SER A 202 -13.07 10.03 -9.62
C SER A 202 -13.89 10.15 -10.91
N MET A 203 -13.98 11.36 -11.48
CA MET A 203 -14.75 11.58 -12.71
C MET A 203 -14.03 12.50 -13.69
N VAL A 204 -14.17 12.21 -14.98
CA VAL A 204 -13.78 13.14 -16.03
C VAL A 204 -14.89 14.20 -16.15
N CYS A 205 -14.56 15.44 -15.77
CA CYS A 205 -15.53 16.54 -15.71
C CYS A 205 -15.48 17.46 -16.94
N ALA A 206 -14.36 17.49 -17.63
CA ALA A 206 -14.18 18.32 -18.81
C ALA A 206 -13.25 17.65 -19.81
N VAL A 207 -13.57 17.76 -21.09
CA VAL A 207 -12.73 17.31 -22.20
C VAL A 207 -12.58 18.47 -23.17
N ARG A 208 -11.33 18.82 -23.49
CA ARG A 208 -11.02 19.86 -24.48
C ARG A 208 -10.15 19.28 -25.58
N TYR A 209 -10.33 19.90 -26.75
CA TYR A 209 -9.55 19.60 -27.94
C TYR A 209 -8.73 20.81 -28.33
N VAL A 210 -7.47 20.57 -28.67
CA VAL A 210 -6.56 21.57 -29.20
C VAL A 210 -5.77 20.97 -30.37
N LYS A 211 -5.34 21.80 -31.27
CA LYS A 211 -4.37 21.39 -32.30
C LYS A 211 -2.98 21.16 -31.67
N PRO A 212 -2.09 20.47 -32.36
CA PRO A 212 -0.71 20.30 -31.92
C PRO A 212 0.10 21.62 -32.09
N ASP A 213 -0.28 22.60 -31.27
CA ASP A 213 0.31 23.92 -31.15
C ASP A 213 0.51 24.23 -29.66
N GLU A 214 1.67 24.74 -29.28
CA GLU A 214 2.06 24.97 -27.89
C GLU A 214 1.21 26.02 -27.17
N HIS A 215 0.74 27.03 -27.88
CA HIS A 215 -0.14 28.07 -27.33
C HIS A 215 -1.55 27.56 -27.14
N GLU A 216 -2.08 26.76 -28.12
CA GLU A 216 -3.38 26.13 -27.97
C GLU A 216 -3.38 25.12 -26.80
N VAL A 217 -2.28 24.38 -26.60
CA VAL A 217 -2.11 23.45 -25.44
C VAL A 217 -2.10 24.26 -24.14
N ALA A 218 -1.37 25.38 -24.07
CA ALA A 218 -1.34 26.23 -22.88
C ALA A 218 -2.72 26.81 -22.54
N GLU A 219 -3.44 27.33 -23.53
CA GLU A 219 -4.80 27.83 -23.36
C GLU A 219 -5.77 26.73 -22.93
N GLY A 220 -5.66 25.53 -23.49
CA GLY A 220 -6.45 24.36 -23.11
C GLY A 220 -6.23 23.95 -21.66
N ILE A 221 -4.99 23.95 -21.20
CA ILE A 221 -4.62 23.68 -19.79
C ILE A 221 -5.20 24.77 -18.87
N ALA A 222 -5.03 26.05 -19.22
CA ALA A 222 -5.55 27.16 -18.43
C ALA A 222 -7.08 27.10 -18.30
N ALA A 223 -7.77 26.80 -19.39
CA ALA A 223 -9.22 26.64 -19.40
C ALA A 223 -9.69 25.45 -18.55
N LEU A 224 -9.04 24.28 -18.64
CA LEU A 224 -9.36 23.12 -17.81
C LEU A 224 -9.11 23.41 -16.32
N ARG A 225 -8.06 24.18 -16.00
CA ARG A 225 -7.81 24.64 -14.62
C ARG A 225 -8.93 25.57 -14.14
N ALA A 226 -9.35 26.50 -14.97
CA ALA A 226 -10.44 27.43 -14.65
C ALA A 226 -11.79 26.72 -14.46
N ASP A 227 -12.02 25.59 -15.14
CA ASP A 227 -13.20 24.71 -14.95
C ASP A 227 -13.19 23.98 -13.58
N GLY A 228 -12.16 24.17 -12.73
CA GLY A 228 -12.07 23.61 -11.40
C GLY A 228 -11.72 22.12 -11.39
N ASN A 229 -10.89 21.66 -12.31
CA ASN A 229 -10.34 20.32 -12.29
C ASN A 229 -9.15 20.23 -11.30
N ASP A 230 -9.01 19.09 -10.63
CA ASP A 230 -7.96 18.80 -9.62
C ASP A 230 -6.73 18.11 -10.23
N LEU A 231 -6.89 17.50 -11.40
CA LEU A 231 -5.88 16.75 -12.13
C LEU A 231 -6.14 16.84 -13.62
N LEU A 232 -5.10 16.95 -14.42
CA LEU A 232 -5.21 16.92 -15.88
C LEU A 232 -4.52 15.67 -16.46
N ILE A 233 -5.13 15.13 -17.51
CA ILE A 233 -4.50 14.12 -18.37
C ILE A 233 -4.44 14.67 -19.79
N THR A 234 -3.24 14.82 -20.34
CA THR A 234 -3.05 15.16 -21.74
C THR A 234 -2.75 13.90 -22.54
N ALA A 235 -3.36 13.76 -23.71
CA ALA A 235 -3.08 12.65 -24.62
C ALA A 235 -3.18 13.17 -26.07
N GLY A 236 -2.29 12.67 -26.92
CA GLY A 236 -2.19 13.14 -28.30
C GLY A 236 -2.31 12.04 -29.35
N GLU A 237 -2.38 12.46 -30.61
CA GLU A 237 -2.27 11.55 -31.77
C GLU A 237 -0.87 10.95 -31.89
N THR A 238 0.14 11.66 -31.42
CA THR A 238 1.52 11.22 -31.27
C THR A 238 1.88 11.16 -29.79
N SER A 239 2.73 10.22 -29.41
CA SER A 239 3.32 10.22 -28.08
C SER A 239 4.31 11.38 -27.94
N ILE A 240 4.52 11.84 -26.70
CA ILE A 240 5.58 12.80 -26.40
C ILE A 240 6.92 12.09 -26.59
N MET A 241 7.68 12.52 -27.60
CA MET A 241 8.97 11.87 -27.97
C MET A 241 10.17 12.65 -27.45
N ASP A 242 9.97 13.94 -27.13
CA ASP A 242 11.03 14.83 -26.68
C ASP A 242 10.52 15.84 -25.66
N ARG A 243 11.45 16.41 -24.87
CA ARG A 243 11.13 17.47 -23.89
C ARG A 243 10.68 18.79 -24.53
N ASP A 244 11.01 18.95 -25.79
CA ASP A 244 10.71 20.16 -26.57
C ASP A 244 9.55 19.95 -27.55
N ASP A 245 8.83 18.83 -27.45
CA ASP A 245 7.57 18.62 -28.16
C ASP A 245 6.50 19.64 -27.72
N VAL A 246 5.46 19.78 -28.54
CA VAL A 246 4.35 20.72 -28.37
C VAL A 246 3.69 20.62 -26.98
N THR A 247 3.41 19.43 -26.51
CA THR A 247 2.73 19.24 -25.21
C THR A 247 3.58 19.68 -24.02
N PRO A 248 4.86 19.27 -23.86
CA PRO A 248 5.75 19.81 -22.83
C PRO A 248 5.95 21.32 -22.92
N GLN A 249 6.07 21.89 -24.12
CA GLN A 249 6.19 23.34 -24.30
C GLN A 249 4.91 24.07 -23.85
N GLY A 250 3.74 23.61 -24.28
CA GLY A 250 2.47 24.17 -23.85
C GLY A 250 2.25 24.09 -22.34
N ILE A 251 2.68 22.98 -21.67
CA ILE A 251 2.65 22.85 -20.20
C ILE A 251 3.50 23.95 -19.56
N ARG A 252 4.73 24.20 -20.07
CA ARG A 252 5.60 25.27 -19.55
C ARG A 252 5.00 26.66 -19.76
N LEU A 253 4.43 26.92 -20.94
CA LEU A 253 3.74 28.19 -21.23
C LEU A 253 2.54 28.42 -20.31
N ALA A 254 1.83 27.37 -19.92
CA ALA A 254 0.75 27.43 -18.92
C ALA A 254 1.24 27.64 -17.48
N GLY A 255 2.56 27.77 -17.25
CA GLY A 255 3.18 27.89 -15.93
C GLY A 255 3.42 26.55 -15.23
N GLY A 256 3.34 25.44 -15.95
CA GLY A 256 3.62 24.10 -15.40
C GLY A 256 5.11 23.81 -15.31
N ARG A 257 5.50 23.13 -14.24
CA ARG A 257 6.85 22.60 -14.04
C ARG A 257 6.88 21.12 -14.37
N ILE A 258 7.71 20.72 -15.34
CA ILE A 258 7.91 19.30 -15.65
C ILE A 258 8.70 18.65 -14.51
N GLU A 259 8.08 17.70 -13.85
CA GLU A 259 8.72 16.92 -12.80
C GLU A 259 9.60 15.84 -13.40
N HIS A 260 9.07 15.10 -14.37
CA HIS A 260 9.81 14.04 -15.03
C HIS A 260 9.25 13.74 -16.43
N TYR A 261 10.17 13.33 -17.32
CA TYR A 261 9.86 12.80 -18.63
C TYR A 261 10.57 11.47 -18.84
N GLY A 262 9.85 10.50 -19.37
CA GLY A 262 10.25 9.11 -19.48
C GLY A 262 10.03 8.33 -18.19
N ALA A 263 9.79 7.03 -18.31
CA ALA A 263 9.66 6.14 -17.17
C ALA A 263 10.25 4.77 -17.48
N PRO A 264 10.94 4.12 -16.54
CA PRO A 264 11.48 2.78 -16.72
C PRO A 264 10.38 1.71 -16.51
N VAL A 265 9.26 1.89 -17.22
CA VAL A 265 8.06 1.03 -17.11
C VAL A 265 7.58 0.67 -18.51
N GLU A 266 7.38 -0.61 -18.77
CA GLU A 266 6.86 -1.12 -20.05
C GLU A 266 5.60 -1.99 -19.80
N PRO A 267 4.45 -1.59 -20.40
CA PRO A 267 4.25 -0.44 -21.28
C PRO A 267 4.15 0.88 -20.51
N GLY A 268 4.70 1.96 -21.09
CA GLY A 268 4.56 3.30 -20.52
C GLY A 268 5.78 4.22 -20.54
N ASN A 269 6.86 3.88 -21.24
CA ASN A 269 8.13 4.61 -21.22
C ASN A 269 8.02 6.11 -21.54
N LEU A 270 7.07 6.51 -22.41
CA LEU A 270 6.90 7.89 -22.87
C LEU A 270 5.94 8.70 -21.97
N LEU A 271 5.99 8.44 -20.67
CA LEU A 271 5.25 9.22 -19.67
C LEU A 271 5.86 10.61 -19.51
N LEU A 272 5.01 11.60 -19.32
CA LEU A 272 5.38 12.88 -18.73
C LEU A 272 4.58 13.14 -17.48
N LEU A 273 5.22 13.63 -16.43
CA LEU A 273 4.57 14.15 -15.22
C LEU A 273 5.00 15.60 -15.01
N ALA A 274 4.02 16.48 -14.81
CA ALA A 274 4.24 17.87 -14.49
C ALA A 274 3.26 18.34 -13.41
N TYR A 275 3.53 19.52 -12.85
CA TYR A 275 2.67 20.16 -11.84
C TYR A 275 2.47 21.62 -12.17
N LEU A 276 1.22 22.10 -12.04
CA LEU A 276 0.90 23.52 -11.92
C LEU A 276 0.89 23.88 -10.43
N GLU A 277 1.53 24.99 -10.08
CA GLU A 277 1.42 25.53 -8.71
C GLU A 277 0.00 26.11 -8.52
N ASP A 278 -0.69 25.59 -7.49
CA ASP A 278 -2.08 25.94 -7.16
C ASP A 278 -2.23 26.51 -5.75
N GLY A 279 -1.09 26.75 -5.07
CA GLY A 279 -1.04 27.20 -3.69
C GLY A 279 -1.05 26.05 -2.67
N THR A 280 -1.18 24.81 -3.11
CA THR A 280 -1.02 23.62 -2.26
C THR A 280 0.40 23.06 -2.34
N PRO A 281 0.89 22.37 -1.30
CA PRO A 281 2.21 21.71 -1.34
C PRO A 281 2.31 20.63 -2.43
N GLN A 282 1.18 20.05 -2.82
CA GLN A 282 1.11 18.99 -3.82
C GLN A 282 1.17 19.55 -5.24
N GLY A 283 0.57 20.74 -5.47
CA GLY A 283 0.33 21.27 -6.80
C GLY A 283 -0.69 20.45 -7.59
N MET A 284 -1.21 21.00 -8.67
CA MET A 284 -2.14 20.30 -9.56
C MET A 284 -1.35 19.43 -10.56
N PRO A 285 -1.49 18.11 -10.54
CA PRO A 285 -0.74 17.24 -11.43
C PRO A 285 -1.27 17.25 -12.86
N ILE A 286 -0.35 17.14 -13.81
CA ILE A 286 -0.61 16.93 -15.23
C ILE A 286 0.10 15.67 -15.68
N ILE A 287 -0.65 14.67 -16.14
CA ILE A 287 -0.10 13.47 -16.76
C ILE A 287 -0.07 13.67 -18.28
N GLY A 288 1.11 13.67 -18.90
CA GLY A 288 1.25 13.45 -20.32
C GLY A 288 1.22 11.95 -20.60
N ALA A 289 0.07 11.45 -21.01
CA ALA A 289 -0.18 10.04 -21.13
C ALA A 289 0.54 9.43 -22.36
N PRO A 290 1.25 8.31 -22.20
CA PRO A 290 1.87 7.62 -23.31
C PRO A 290 0.83 6.96 -24.23
N GLY A 291 1.20 6.62 -25.46
CA GLY A 291 0.27 6.03 -26.43
C GLY A 291 -0.41 4.72 -25.99
N CYS A 292 0.18 4.00 -25.04
CA CYS A 292 -0.41 2.79 -24.47
C CYS A 292 -1.63 3.06 -23.56
N VAL A 293 -1.92 4.31 -23.20
CA VAL A 293 -3.10 4.69 -22.39
C VAL A 293 -4.42 4.24 -23.03
N ARG A 294 -4.47 4.15 -24.36
CA ARG A 294 -5.63 3.66 -25.13
C ARG A 294 -5.95 2.18 -24.89
N SER A 295 -4.98 1.40 -24.41
CA SER A 295 -5.17 0.00 -24.06
C SER A 295 -5.77 -0.14 -22.67
N ARG A 296 -6.58 -1.18 -22.45
CA ARG A 296 -7.06 -1.58 -21.12
C ARG A 296 -6.02 -2.38 -20.32
N ALA A 297 -4.95 -2.82 -20.97
CA ALA A 297 -3.84 -3.47 -20.29
C ALA A 297 -3.17 -2.51 -19.30
N THR A 298 -2.72 -3.06 -18.18
CA THR A 298 -1.98 -2.31 -17.15
C THR A 298 -0.77 -1.62 -17.76
N ASN A 299 -0.59 -0.36 -17.44
CA ASN A 299 0.54 0.47 -17.89
C ASN A 299 0.92 1.49 -16.80
N ILE A 300 1.88 2.35 -17.09
CA ILE A 300 2.39 3.36 -16.14
C ILE A 300 1.29 4.24 -15.55
N VAL A 301 0.23 4.57 -16.31
CA VAL A 301 -0.87 5.41 -15.80
C VAL A 301 -1.59 4.70 -14.66
N ASP A 302 -1.74 3.37 -14.74
CA ASP A 302 -2.38 2.57 -13.69
C ASP A 302 -1.56 2.51 -12.39
N LEU A 303 -0.25 2.76 -12.47
CA LEU A 303 0.63 2.85 -11.30
C LEU A 303 0.61 4.25 -10.66
N LEU A 304 0.51 5.31 -11.48
CA LEU A 304 0.62 6.68 -10.98
C LEU A 304 -0.72 7.32 -10.62
N LEU A 305 -1.76 7.06 -11.41
CA LEU A 305 -3.07 7.69 -11.23
C LEU A 305 -3.66 7.47 -9.84
N PRO A 306 -3.62 6.26 -9.24
CA PRO A 306 -4.09 6.06 -7.86
C PRO A 306 -3.31 6.90 -6.83
N ARG A 307 -1.98 7.02 -6.98
CA ARG A 307 -1.12 7.83 -6.10
C ARG A 307 -1.52 9.31 -6.17
N LEU A 308 -1.64 9.84 -7.38
CA LEU A 308 -2.04 11.25 -7.59
C LEU A 308 -3.47 11.52 -7.10
N LEU A 309 -4.41 10.61 -7.34
CA LEU A 309 -5.79 10.73 -6.85
C LEU A 309 -5.90 10.59 -5.32
N SER A 310 -4.95 9.95 -4.66
CA SER A 310 -4.85 9.94 -3.20
C SER A 310 -4.22 11.23 -2.62
N GLY A 311 -3.84 12.19 -3.47
CA GLY A 311 -3.21 13.44 -3.07
C GLY A 311 -1.70 13.33 -2.82
N GLU A 312 -1.06 12.28 -3.28
CA GLU A 312 0.38 12.15 -3.22
C GLU A 312 1.05 13.02 -4.28
N ARG A 313 2.10 13.75 -3.89
CA ARG A 313 2.99 14.39 -4.84
C ARG A 313 4.05 13.37 -5.29
N VAL A 314 3.85 12.81 -6.45
CA VAL A 314 4.79 11.87 -7.07
C VAL A 314 5.99 12.65 -7.62
N THR A 315 7.19 12.23 -7.23
CA THR A 315 8.44 12.89 -7.63
C THR A 315 9.16 12.15 -8.75
N ARG A 316 10.17 12.79 -9.31
CA ARG A 316 11.09 12.14 -10.26
C ARG A 316 11.68 10.84 -9.67
N ARG A 317 12.07 10.85 -8.39
CA ARG A 317 12.65 9.68 -7.72
C ARG A 317 11.67 8.51 -7.70
N ASP A 318 10.43 8.77 -7.35
CA ASP A 318 9.38 7.75 -7.32
C ASP A 318 9.20 7.06 -8.67
N ILE A 319 9.25 7.83 -9.78
CA ILE A 319 9.12 7.28 -11.13
C ILE A 319 10.34 6.42 -11.48
N ILE A 320 11.55 6.86 -11.14
CA ILE A 320 12.79 6.11 -11.40
C ILE A 320 12.80 4.79 -10.63
N GLU A 321 12.33 4.78 -9.39
CA GLU A 321 12.27 3.58 -8.54
C GLU A 321 11.30 2.51 -9.09
N LEU A 322 10.35 2.87 -9.96
CA LEU A 322 9.47 1.90 -10.64
C LEU A 322 10.23 0.96 -11.61
N GLY A 323 11.50 1.23 -11.93
CA GLY A 323 12.27 0.36 -12.82
C GLY A 323 12.41 -1.07 -12.35
N HIS A 324 12.47 -1.29 -11.02
CA HIS A 324 12.38 -2.63 -10.45
C HIS A 324 10.90 -3.06 -10.38
N GLY A 325 10.54 -4.04 -11.21
CA GLY A 325 9.15 -4.47 -11.42
C GLY A 325 8.40 -3.66 -12.49
N GLY A 326 9.10 -2.77 -13.21
CA GLY A 326 8.52 -1.94 -14.26
C GLY A 326 8.21 -2.66 -15.58
N LEU A 327 8.62 -3.92 -15.72
CA LEU A 327 8.18 -4.76 -16.84
C LEU A 327 6.83 -5.39 -16.45
N LEU A 328 5.74 -4.75 -16.88
CA LEU A 328 4.38 -5.18 -16.55
C LEU A 328 3.96 -6.33 -17.46
N GLU A 329 3.38 -7.38 -16.88
CA GLU A 329 2.80 -8.47 -17.65
C GLU A 329 1.57 -7.98 -18.45
N ARG A 330 1.40 -8.50 -19.65
CA ARG A 330 0.29 -8.19 -20.56
C ARG A 330 -0.88 -9.13 -20.36
#